data_bfaadfb9d0c1ae54bd056c928d29a3eb
#
_entry.id   bfaadfb9d0c1ae54bd056c928d29a3eb
#
_cell.length_a   1.000
_cell.length_b   1.000
_cell.length_c   1.000
_cell.angle_alpha   90.00
_cell.angle_beta   90.00
_cell.angle_gamma   90.00
#
_symmetry.space_group_name_H-M   'P 1'
#
loop_
_entity.id
_entity.type
_entity.pdbx_description
1 polymer ?
#
loop_
_entity_poly.entity_id
_entity_poly.type
_entity_poly.pdbx_seq_one_letter_code
_entity_poly.pdbx_strand_id
1 'polypeptide(L)'
;MINRSSSDLILVGATGRLGNSILKNNEVTFGISSKKNILVGKKIDHLLNPLLGSLKDVSIKELKTPILIDASFPENFESIYDFCFHNKVPLVLASTGHNDTQINKLKELSKIIPILHAPNLSRGIAFFKAKILNPLVDDFEKYLSKVSSKIDVSIKIIETHHNKKKDSPSGTAIELRNYILNRISQETDIQIKSVRDDSSIGKHEVIFNFGKEEILVSHNALSRDIFGEGARLSIFLKSKNPSIYSMEDFLEEEN
;
A
#
# COMPACT_ATOMS: atom_id res chain seq x y z
N MET A 1 22.58 -3.68 13.34
CA MET A 1 21.90 -2.55 14.00
C MET A 1 21.80 -1.42 12.98
N ILE A 2 20.62 -1.23 12.38
CA ILE A 2 20.38 -0.10 11.48
C ILE A 2 20.46 1.15 12.34
N ASN A 3 21.43 1.99 12.01
CA ASN A 3 21.60 3.29 12.65
C ASN A 3 20.27 4.06 12.48
N ARG A 4 19.51 4.27 13.56
CA ARG A 4 18.27 5.04 13.60
C ARG A 4 18.58 6.53 13.36
N SER A 5 18.98 6.88 12.13
CA SER A 5 18.86 8.26 11.70
C SER A 5 17.37 8.52 11.56
N SER A 6 16.79 9.18 12.57
CA SER A 6 15.38 9.54 12.60
C SER A 6 15.01 10.24 11.29
N SER A 7 14.10 9.63 10.54
CA SER A 7 13.47 10.31 9.41
C SER A 7 12.44 11.28 9.98
N ASP A 8 12.40 12.48 9.44
CA ASP A 8 11.36 13.44 9.80
C ASP A 8 10.07 13.05 9.04
N LEU A 9 9.24 12.20 9.65
CA LEU A 9 8.00 11.76 9.03
C LEU A 9 6.91 12.81 9.15
N ILE A 10 6.28 13.12 8.02
CA ILE A 10 5.06 13.94 7.91
C ILE A 10 3.92 13.02 7.52
N LEU A 11 2.90 12.88 8.37
CA LEU A 11 1.80 11.96 8.17
C LEU A 11 0.49 12.70 7.93
N VAL A 12 -0.04 12.64 6.70
CA VAL A 12 -1.37 13.15 6.35
C VAL A 12 -2.41 12.05 6.62
N GLY A 13 -3.51 12.41 7.28
CA GLY A 13 -4.52 11.46 7.74
C GLY A 13 -4.18 10.80 9.08
N ALA A 14 -3.39 11.46 9.93
CA ALA A 14 -2.86 10.95 11.19
C ALA A 14 -3.92 10.37 12.14
N THR A 15 -5.15 10.90 12.14
CA THR A 15 -6.26 10.43 12.99
C THR A 15 -7.13 9.34 12.35
N GLY A 16 -6.83 8.95 11.11
CA GLY A 16 -7.50 7.86 10.41
C GLY A 16 -7.06 6.48 10.92
N ARG A 17 -7.73 5.41 10.46
CA ARG A 17 -7.39 4.03 10.86
C ARG A 17 -5.96 3.64 10.47
N LEU A 18 -5.55 3.94 9.25
CA LEU A 18 -4.18 3.70 8.78
C LEU A 18 -3.19 4.62 9.50
N GLY A 19 -3.53 5.92 9.62
CA GLY A 19 -2.69 6.89 10.34
C GLY A 19 -2.41 6.47 11.79
N ASN A 20 -3.41 5.99 12.52
CA ASN A 20 -3.22 5.47 13.88
C ASN A 20 -2.31 4.23 13.92
N SER A 21 -2.39 3.33 12.95
CA SER A 21 -1.49 2.19 12.86
C SER A 21 -0.04 2.66 12.59
N ILE A 22 0.13 3.67 11.72
CA ILE A 22 1.45 4.24 11.43
C ILE A 22 2.02 4.92 12.68
N LEU A 23 1.24 5.73 13.39
CA LEU A 23 1.65 6.39 14.64
C LEU A 23 2.13 5.39 15.70
N LYS A 24 1.39 4.30 15.93
CA LYS A 24 1.77 3.27 16.91
C LYS A 24 3.13 2.62 16.61
N ASN A 25 3.50 2.52 15.35
CA ASN A 25 4.68 1.77 14.91
C ASN A 25 5.85 2.66 14.48
N ASN A 26 5.64 3.99 14.40
CA ASN A 26 6.67 4.93 13.95
C ASN A 26 6.63 6.20 14.79
N GLU A 27 7.79 6.81 15.01
CA GLU A 27 7.87 8.17 15.50
C GLU A 27 7.57 9.14 14.35
N VAL A 28 6.56 9.98 14.50
CA VAL A 28 6.11 10.93 13.48
C VAL A 28 6.36 12.35 13.93
N THR A 29 7.05 13.15 13.11
CA THR A 29 7.38 14.54 13.46
C THR A 29 6.17 15.45 13.35
N PHE A 30 5.43 15.39 12.25
CA PHE A 30 4.21 16.17 12.05
C PHE A 30 3.05 15.29 11.59
N GLY A 31 1.95 15.33 12.32
CA GLY A 31 0.68 14.71 11.93
C GLY A 31 -0.29 15.76 11.44
N ILE A 32 -0.99 15.48 10.34
CA ILE A 32 -1.99 16.37 9.74
C ILE A 32 -3.34 15.66 9.73
N SER A 33 -4.37 16.39 10.13
CA SER A 33 -5.76 15.96 10.06
C SER A 33 -6.65 17.08 9.47
N SER A 34 -7.94 16.79 9.30
CA SER A 34 -8.90 17.83 8.90
C SER A 34 -8.86 19.02 9.88
N LYS A 35 -8.90 20.25 9.38
CA LYS A 35 -9.01 21.46 10.21
C LYS A 35 -10.18 21.45 11.21
N LYS A 36 -11.22 20.68 10.91
CA LYS A 36 -12.40 20.53 11.77
C LYS A 36 -12.20 19.50 12.88
N ASN A 37 -11.07 18.77 12.92
CA ASN A 37 -10.80 17.77 13.93
C ASN A 37 -10.51 18.48 15.27
N ILE A 38 -11.23 18.08 16.31
CA ILE A 38 -11.12 18.65 17.68
C ILE A 38 -9.75 18.41 18.35
N LEU A 39 -8.93 17.53 17.77
CA LEU A 39 -7.58 17.23 18.24
C LEU A 39 -6.52 18.15 17.64
N VAL A 40 -6.86 19.00 16.67
CA VAL A 40 -5.91 19.97 16.10
C VAL A 40 -5.42 20.92 17.20
N GLY A 41 -4.10 21.12 17.26
CA GLY A 41 -3.41 21.88 18.30
C GLY A 41 -3.11 21.08 19.57
N LYS A 42 -3.59 19.82 19.68
CA LYS A 42 -3.33 18.95 20.85
C LYS A 42 -2.16 18.01 20.59
N LYS A 43 -1.49 17.61 21.66
CA LYS A 43 -0.50 16.54 21.64
C LYS A 43 -1.22 15.19 21.51
N ILE A 44 -0.70 14.33 20.64
CA ILE A 44 -1.17 12.95 20.43
C ILE A 44 -0.01 12.01 20.65
N ASP A 45 -0.25 10.82 21.19
CA ASP A 45 0.78 9.81 21.41
C ASP A 45 1.50 9.46 20.10
N HIS A 46 2.82 9.27 20.20
CA HIS A 46 3.72 8.99 19.09
C HIS A 46 3.86 10.13 18.05
N LEU A 47 3.35 11.31 18.34
CA LEU A 47 3.53 12.51 17.53
C LEU A 47 4.44 13.49 18.29
N LEU A 48 5.54 13.93 17.65
CA LEU A 48 6.52 14.81 18.29
C LEU A 48 5.97 16.23 18.49
N ASN A 49 5.20 16.73 17.53
CA ASN A 49 4.57 18.06 17.57
C ASN A 49 3.05 17.95 17.75
N PRO A 50 2.36 19.01 18.17
CA PRO A 50 0.91 19.05 18.18
C PRO A 50 0.31 18.72 16.80
N LEU A 51 -0.86 18.09 16.77
CA LEU A 51 -1.56 17.78 15.53
C LEU A 51 -1.88 19.05 14.73
N LEU A 52 -1.54 19.06 13.46
CA LEU A 52 -1.76 20.20 12.56
C LEU A 52 -3.07 20.05 11.76
N GLY A 53 -3.66 21.19 11.38
CA GLY A 53 -4.85 21.24 10.54
C GLY A 53 -4.55 21.33 9.04
N SER A 54 -3.30 21.59 8.65
CA SER A 54 -2.92 21.78 7.25
C SER A 54 -1.44 21.48 7.03
N LEU A 55 -1.07 21.03 5.83
CA LEU A 55 0.32 20.93 5.39
C LEU A 55 1.04 22.28 5.36
N LYS A 56 0.30 23.38 5.19
CA LYS A 56 0.86 24.74 5.21
C LYS A 56 1.44 25.14 6.56
N ASP A 57 1.04 24.45 7.63
CA ASP A 57 1.49 24.72 9.00
C ASP A 57 2.79 23.93 9.34
N VAL A 58 3.28 23.09 8.41
CA VAL A 58 4.52 22.31 8.60
C VAL A 58 5.74 23.21 8.42
N SER A 59 6.58 23.27 9.44
CA SER A 59 7.87 23.98 9.41
C SER A 59 8.94 23.12 8.71
N ILE A 60 8.94 23.12 7.37
CA ILE A 60 9.85 22.27 6.57
C ILE A 60 11.33 22.57 6.84
N LYS A 61 11.66 23.81 7.23
CA LYS A 61 13.04 24.24 7.51
C LYS A 61 13.64 23.57 8.75
N GLU A 62 12.81 23.04 9.62
CA GLU A 62 13.23 22.34 10.85
C GLU A 62 13.54 20.85 10.57
N LEU A 63 13.22 20.37 9.38
CA LEU A 63 13.37 18.97 9.00
C LEU A 63 14.66 18.75 8.22
N LYS A 64 15.40 17.70 8.57
CA LYS A 64 16.66 17.33 7.90
C LYS A 64 16.43 16.40 6.73
N THR A 65 15.56 15.42 6.92
CA THR A 65 15.29 14.35 5.94
C THR A 65 13.81 14.03 5.92
N PRO A 66 12.96 14.99 5.47
CA PRO A 66 11.52 14.80 5.48
C PRO A 66 11.07 13.72 4.50
N ILE A 67 10.07 12.93 4.91
CA ILE A 67 9.31 12.03 4.05
C ILE A 67 7.84 12.25 4.38
N LEU A 68 7.00 12.45 3.36
CA LEU A 68 5.57 12.56 3.54
C LEU A 68 4.89 11.21 3.28
N ILE A 69 4.04 10.80 4.23
CA ILE A 69 3.17 9.62 4.09
C ILE A 69 1.72 10.11 3.99
N ASP A 70 1.08 9.81 2.87
CA ASP A 70 -0.35 10.05 2.69
C ASP A 70 -1.16 8.81 3.06
N ALA A 71 -1.81 8.85 4.21
CA ALA A 71 -2.77 7.87 4.72
C ALA A 71 -4.19 8.47 4.78
N SER A 72 -4.51 9.39 3.88
CA SER A 72 -5.75 10.17 3.87
C SER A 72 -6.72 9.76 2.75
N PHE A 73 -7.24 10.70 2.01
CA PHE A 73 -8.21 10.50 0.94
C PHE A 73 -7.77 11.23 -0.34
N PRO A 74 -8.25 10.80 -1.53
CA PRO A 74 -7.87 11.39 -2.82
C PRO A 74 -8.14 12.90 -2.93
N GLU A 75 -9.08 13.43 -2.17
CA GLU A 75 -9.42 14.86 -2.13
C GLU A 75 -8.25 15.72 -1.62
N ASN A 76 -7.32 15.12 -0.87
CA ASN A 76 -6.13 15.83 -0.36
C ASN A 76 -4.96 15.81 -1.36
N PHE A 77 -5.07 15.10 -2.48
CA PHE A 77 -3.98 14.86 -3.41
C PHE A 77 -3.33 16.16 -3.90
N GLU A 78 -4.11 17.16 -4.29
CA GLU A 78 -3.55 18.42 -4.81
C GLU A 78 -2.65 19.12 -3.78
N SER A 79 -3.09 19.18 -2.53
CA SER A 79 -2.29 19.82 -1.47
C SER A 79 -1.02 19.04 -1.14
N ILE A 80 -1.06 17.72 -1.25
CA ILE A 80 0.08 16.81 -1.06
C ILE A 80 1.05 16.96 -2.23
N TYR A 81 0.52 16.95 -3.47
CA TYR A 81 1.30 17.17 -4.68
C TYR A 81 2.08 18.49 -4.61
N ASP A 82 1.39 19.60 -4.34
CA ASP A 82 1.99 20.93 -4.26
C ASP A 82 3.07 20.99 -3.18
N PHE A 83 2.81 20.41 -2.00
CA PHE A 83 3.77 20.36 -0.91
C PHE A 83 5.03 19.60 -1.30
N CYS A 84 4.87 18.39 -1.84
CA CYS A 84 5.99 17.54 -2.26
C CYS A 84 6.77 18.16 -3.43
N PHE A 85 6.08 18.75 -4.41
CA PHE A 85 6.68 19.39 -5.56
C PHE A 85 7.59 20.57 -5.17
N HIS A 86 7.06 21.50 -4.36
CA HIS A 86 7.78 22.71 -4.00
C HIS A 86 8.93 22.45 -3.01
N ASN A 87 8.75 21.51 -2.10
CA ASN A 87 9.74 21.20 -1.06
C ASN A 87 10.67 20.04 -1.40
N LYS A 88 10.49 19.35 -2.54
CA LYS A 88 11.26 18.17 -2.97
C LYS A 88 11.22 17.04 -1.93
N VAL A 89 10.08 16.85 -1.30
CA VAL A 89 9.89 15.84 -0.24
C VAL A 89 9.46 14.52 -0.87
N PRO A 90 10.18 13.40 -0.63
CA PRO A 90 9.75 12.05 -1.01
C PRO A 90 8.35 11.72 -0.52
N LEU A 91 7.57 11.00 -1.33
CA LEU A 91 6.17 10.70 -1.05
C LEU A 91 5.93 9.19 -0.92
N VAL A 92 5.24 8.79 0.15
CA VAL A 92 4.54 7.49 0.23
C VAL A 92 3.06 7.76 0.01
N LEU A 93 2.53 7.29 -1.11
CA LEU A 93 1.10 7.39 -1.43
C LEU A 93 0.41 6.08 -1.02
N ALA A 94 -0.17 6.07 0.18
CA ALA A 94 -0.88 4.92 0.73
C ALA A 94 -2.42 5.09 0.67
N SER A 95 -2.91 6.26 0.29
CA SER A 95 -4.32 6.50 0.00
C SER A 95 -4.73 5.82 -1.32
N THR A 96 -6.01 5.48 -1.44
CA THR A 96 -6.58 4.75 -2.58
C THR A 96 -7.71 5.55 -3.22
N GLY A 97 -8.10 5.20 -4.46
CA GLY A 97 -9.23 5.82 -5.16
C GLY A 97 -8.87 7.06 -5.97
N HIS A 98 -7.60 7.23 -6.30
CA HIS A 98 -7.14 8.30 -7.20
C HIS A 98 -7.66 8.11 -8.62
N ASN A 99 -8.07 9.21 -9.27
CA ASN A 99 -8.48 9.20 -10.67
C ASN A 99 -7.26 9.30 -11.63
N ASP A 100 -7.52 9.10 -12.93
CA ASP A 100 -6.46 9.10 -13.96
C ASP A 100 -5.66 10.41 -14.00
N THR A 101 -6.32 11.55 -13.76
CA THR A 101 -5.65 12.87 -13.73
C THR A 101 -4.64 12.93 -12.58
N GLN A 102 -5.02 12.44 -11.40
CA GLN A 102 -4.14 12.38 -10.22
C GLN A 102 -2.98 11.40 -10.44
N ILE A 103 -3.26 10.24 -11.04
CA ILE A 103 -2.22 9.26 -11.40
C ILE A 103 -1.24 9.84 -12.43
N ASN A 104 -1.70 10.60 -13.42
CA ASN A 104 -0.82 11.24 -14.37
C ASN A 104 0.04 12.34 -13.71
N LYS A 105 -0.52 13.15 -12.82
CA LYS A 105 0.26 14.09 -12.00
C LYS A 105 1.29 13.39 -11.12
N LEU A 106 0.96 12.23 -10.55
CA LEU A 106 1.91 11.42 -9.78
C LEU A 106 3.11 10.99 -10.64
N LYS A 107 2.87 10.58 -11.90
CA LYS A 107 3.94 10.24 -12.86
C LYS A 107 4.84 11.44 -13.16
N GLU A 108 4.28 12.64 -13.30
CA GLU A 108 5.10 13.84 -13.50
C GLU A 108 5.91 14.19 -12.24
N LEU A 109 5.31 14.08 -11.06
CA LEU A 109 6.00 14.31 -9.78
C LEU A 109 7.16 13.31 -9.58
N SER A 110 6.99 12.06 -10.01
CA SER A 110 8.02 11.02 -9.89
C SER A 110 9.28 11.27 -10.72
N LYS A 111 9.25 12.19 -11.67
CA LYS A 111 10.44 12.65 -12.39
C LYS A 111 11.33 13.58 -11.53
N ILE A 112 10.81 14.05 -10.39
CA ILE A 112 11.42 15.06 -9.54
C ILE A 112 11.78 14.50 -8.17
N ILE A 113 10.95 13.63 -7.61
CA ILE A 113 11.12 12.99 -6.30
C ILE A 113 10.88 11.49 -6.37
N PRO A 114 11.49 10.68 -5.49
CA PRO A 114 11.12 9.28 -5.35
C PRO A 114 9.73 9.17 -4.69
N ILE A 115 8.91 8.26 -5.21
CA ILE A 115 7.54 8.02 -4.75
C ILE A 115 7.36 6.53 -4.49
N LEU A 116 6.95 6.14 -3.29
CA LEU A 116 6.43 4.80 -3.01
C LEU A 116 4.92 4.82 -3.19
N HIS A 117 4.42 4.24 -4.27
CA HIS A 117 2.99 4.04 -4.49
C HIS A 117 2.57 2.71 -3.86
N ALA A 118 2.00 2.77 -2.67
CA ALA A 118 1.68 1.62 -1.83
C ALA A 118 0.23 1.68 -1.31
N PRO A 119 -0.78 1.38 -2.15
CA PRO A 119 -2.18 1.29 -1.72
C PRO A 119 -2.39 0.22 -0.64
N ASN A 120 -1.44 -0.68 -0.49
CA ASN A 120 -1.36 -1.65 0.61
C ASN A 120 0.08 -1.68 1.16
N LEU A 121 0.27 -1.23 2.40
CA LEU A 121 1.57 -1.19 3.08
C LEU A 121 1.99 -2.55 3.69
N SER A 122 1.22 -3.62 3.49
CA SER A 122 1.58 -4.95 4.00
C SER A 122 2.79 -5.53 3.27
N ARG A 123 3.89 -5.70 3.99
CA ARG A 123 5.09 -6.40 3.50
C ARG A 123 4.79 -7.86 3.13
N GLY A 124 3.90 -8.50 3.89
CA GLY A 124 3.44 -9.87 3.61
C GLY A 124 2.73 -9.98 2.26
N ILE A 125 1.89 -9.00 1.88
CA ILE A 125 1.24 -8.95 0.56
C ILE A 125 2.27 -8.68 -0.55
N ALA A 126 3.23 -7.79 -0.33
CA ALA A 126 4.30 -7.55 -1.30
C ALA A 126 5.13 -8.82 -1.54
N PHE A 127 5.54 -9.50 -0.46
CA PHE A 127 6.25 -10.78 -0.55
C PHE A 127 5.40 -11.85 -1.25
N PHE A 128 4.12 -11.96 -0.89
CA PHE A 128 3.18 -12.89 -1.49
C PHE A 128 3.07 -12.69 -3.01
N LYS A 129 2.97 -11.45 -3.48
CA LYS A 129 2.96 -11.13 -4.91
C LYS A 129 4.30 -11.49 -5.58
N ALA A 130 5.40 -10.95 -5.07
CA ALA A 130 6.69 -11.01 -5.75
C ALA A 130 7.36 -12.38 -5.69
N LYS A 131 7.25 -13.09 -4.56
CA LYS A 131 8.03 -14.32 -4.31
C LYS A 131 7.19 -15.59 -4.38
N ILE A 132 5.88 -15.50 -4.27
CA ILE A 132 4.98 -16.66 -4.32
C ILE A 132 4.12 -16.64 -5.58
N LEU A 133 3.34 -15.59 -5.79
CA LEU A 133 2.43 -15.55 -6.96
C LEU A 133 3.17 -15.39 -8.27
N ASN A 134 4.22 -14.57 -8.33
CA ASN A 134 4.94 -14.32 -9.57
C ASN A 134 5.47 -15.61 -10.22
N PRO A 135 6.34 -16.42 -9.57
CA PRO A 135 6.81 -17.66 -10.17
C PRO A 135 5.68 -18.67 -10.43
N LEU A 136 4.68 -18.72 -9.54
CA LEU A 136 3.55 -19.64 -9.71
C LEU A 136 2.70 -19.28 -10.92
N VAL A 137 2.42 -17.99 -11.16
CA VAL A 137 1.65 -17.51 -12.31
C VAL A 137 2.43 -17.71 -13.60
N ASP A 138 3.74 -17.44 -13.61
CA ASP A 138 4.59 -17.63 -14.78
C ASP A 138 4.67 -19.12 -15.18
N ASP A 139 4.73 -20.03 -14.21
CA ASP A 139 4.73 -21.47 -14.47
C ASP A 139 3.33 -22.00 -14.86
N PHE A 140 2.28 -21.42 -14.29
CA PHE A 140 0.90 -21.71 -14.68
C PHE A 140 0.63 -21.28 -16.15
N GLU A 141 1.10 -20.12 -16.59
CA GLU A 141 1.02 -19.69 -17.99
C GLU A 141 1.75 -20.66 -18.94
N LYS A 142 2.97 -21.08 -18.57
CA LYS A 142 3.70 -22.11 -19.31
C LYS A 142 2.95 -23.45 -19.38
N TYR A 143 2.25 -23.81 -18.32
CA TYR A 143 1.41 -25.00 -18.28
C TYR A 143 0.23 -24.85 -19.25
N LEU A 144 -0.51 -23.73 -19.18
CA LEU A 144 -1.64 -23.44 -20.06
C LEU A 144 -1.26 -23.52 -21.54
N SER A 145 -0.07 -23.02 -21.91
CA SER A 145 0.41 -23.05 -23.30
C SER A 145 0.66 -24.45 -23.85
N LYS A 146 0.80 -25.46 -22.99
CA LYS A 146 1.10 -26.86 -23.35
C LYS A 146 -0.10 -27.79 -23.25
N VAL A 147 -1.12 -27.40 -22.51
CA VAL A 147 -2.29 -28.24 -22.27
C VAL A 147 -3.28 -28.09 -23.42
N SER A 148 -3.73 -29.23 -23.98
CA SER A 148 -4.81 -29.22 -24.95
C SER A 148 -6.12 -28.77 -24.26
N SER A 149 -6.99 -28.08 -25.00
CA SER A 149 -8.25 -27.43 -24.59
C SER A 149 -9.30 -28.28 -23.83
N LYS A 150 -8.94 -29.45 -23.33
CA LYS A 150 -9.81 -30.41 -22.62
C LYS A 150 -9.75 -30.35 -21.09
N ILE A 151 -8.84 -29.58 -20.52
CA ILE A 151 -8.74 -29.44 -19.06
C ILE A 151 -9.38 -28.12 -18.69
N ASP A 152 -10.37 -28.17 -17.80
CA ASP A 152 -11.00 -26.99 -17.20
C ASP A 152 -10.01 -26.36 -16.21
N VAL A 153 -9.41 -25.26 -16.62
CA VAL A 153 -8.40 -24.53 -15.83
C VAL A 153 -8.93 -23.15 -15.50
N SER A 154 -8.92 -22.80 -14.23
CA SER A 154 -9.42 -21.49 -13.78
C SER A 154 -8.66 -20.99 -12.56
N ILE A 155 -8.77 -19.70 -12.30
CA ILE A 155 -8.22 -19.09 -11.09
C ILE A 155 -9.36 -18.46 -10.28
N LYS A 156 -9.37 -18.72 -8.98
CA LYS A 156 -10.32 -18.13 -8.07
C LYS A 156 -9.60 -17.38 -6.96
N ILE A 157 -10.06 -16.17 -6.68
CA ILE A 157 -9.58 -15.38 -5.55
C ILE A 157 -10.71 -15.34 -4.52
N ILE A 158 -10.41 -15.72 -3.27
CA ILE A 158 -11.34 -15.56 -2.15
C ILE A 158 -10.73 -14.52 -1.21
N GLU A 159 -11.48 -13.47 -0.92
CA GLU A 159 -11.10 -12.48 0.09
C GLU A 159 -12.06 -12.54 1.27
N THR A 160 -11.54 -12.56 2.49
CA THR A 160 -12.32 -12.59 3.72
C THR A 160 -11.95 -11.40 4.60
N HIS A 161 -12.95 -10.60 4.97
CA HIS A 161 -12.79 -9.43 5.84
C HIS A 161 -13.94 -9.33 6.83
N HIS A 162 -13.77 -8.51 7.86
CA HIS A 162 -14.81 -8.20 8.85
C HIS A 162 -16.08 -7.60 8.21
N ASN A 163 -17.23 -7.78 8.84
CA ASN A 163 -18.56 -7.33 8.34
C ASN A 163 -18.66 -5.81 8.11
N LYS A 164 -17.84 -4.99 8.81
CA LYS A 164 -17.85 -3.52 8.66
C LYS A 164 -17.10 -3.01 7.41
N LYS A 165 -16.49 -3.90 6.61
CA LYS A 165 -15.83 -3.51 5.35
C LYS A 165 -16.87 -3.26 4.27
N LYS A 166 -16.88 -2.03 3.72
CA LYS A 166 -17.90 -1.58 2.76
C LYS A 166 -17.61 -1.99 1.33
N ASP A 167 -16.34 -1.94 0.94
CA ASP A 167 -15.90 -2.30 -0.41
C ASP A 167 -15.93 -3.81 -0.62
N SER A 168 -16.49 -4.23 -1.76
CA SER A 168 -16.58 -5.63 -2.20
C SER A 168 -16.55 -5.66 -3.73
N PRO A 169 -15.54 -6.32 -4.34
CA PRO A 169 -14.35 -6.92 -3.72
C PRO A 169 -13.42 -5.90 -3.05
N SER A 170 -12.52 -6.39 -2.19
CA SER A 170 -11.48 -5.56 -1.58
C SER A 170 -10.49 -5.04 -2.62
N GLY A 171 -9.91 -3.84 -2.38
CA GLY A 171 -8.87 -3.29 -3.25
C GLY A 171 -7.70 -4.25 -3.47
N THR A 172 -7.26 -4.97 -2.43
CA THR A 172 -6.20 -5.98 -2.54
C THR A 172 -6.59 -7.16 -3.44
N ALA A 173 -7.85 -7.63 -3.36
CA ALA A 173 -8.30 -8.72 -4.23
C ALA A 173 -8.36 -8.28 -5.70
N ILE A 174 -8.78 -7.05 -5.98
CA ILE A 174 -8.75 -6.45 -7.32
C ILE A 174 -7.31 -6.31 -7.81
N GLU A 175 -6.41 -5.84 -6.95
CA GLU A 175 -4.97 -5.73 -7.26
C GLU A 175 -4.36 -7.08 -7.61
N LEU A 176 -4.62 -8.12 -6.81
CA LEU A 176 -4.15 -9.48 -7.07
C LEU A 176 -4.69 -10.03 -8.41
N ARG A 177 -5.98 -9.82 -8.69
CA ARG A 177 -6.58 -10.19 -9.98
C ARG A 177 -5.87 -9.51 -11.15
N ASN A 178 -5.69 -8.21 -11.09
CA ASN A 178 -5.02 -7.45 -12.14
C ASN A 178 -3.55 -7.85 -12.28
N TYR A 179 -2.87 -8.14 -11.17
CA TYR A 179 -1.51 -8.64 -11.15
C TYR A 179 -1.37 -9.96 -11.91
N ILE A 180 -2.32 -10.88 -11.72
CA ILE A 180 -2.34 -12.17 -12.43
C ILE A 180 -2.71 -11.96 -13.91
N LEU A 181 -3.76 -11.19 -14.20
CA LEU A 181 -4.20 -10.92 -15.59
C LEU A 181 -3.11 -10.31 -16.47
N ASN A 182 -2.25 -9.44 -15.89
CA ASN A 182 -1.15 -8.83 -16.63
C ASN A 182 -0.02 -9.82 -16.99
N ARG A 183 -0.07 -11.05 -16.50
CA ARG A 183 0.94 -12.11 -16.72
C ARG A 183 0.44 -13.33 -17.48
N ILE A 184 -0.86 -13.49 -17.59
CA ILE A 184 -1.47 -14.58 -18.34
C ILE A 184 -1.93 -14.04 -19.68
N SER A 185 -1.44 -14.64 -20.79
CA SER A 185 -1.78 -14.23 -22.15
C SER A 185 -3.05 -14.87 -22.65
N GLN A 186 -3.46 -16.01 -22.07
CA GLN A 186 -4.69 -16.71 -22.45
C GLN A 186 -5.90 -16.15 -21.69
N GLU A 187 -7.06 -16.21 -22.33
CA GLU A 187 -8.33 -15.87 -21.70
C GLU A 187 -8.63 -16.88 -20.57
N THR A 188 -8.26 -16.50 -19.35
CA THR A 188 -8.47 -17.30 -18.15
C THR A 188 -9.53 -16.66 -17.28
N ASP A 189 -10.56 -17.40 -16.88
CA ASP A 189 -11.58 -16.92 -15.95
C ASP A 189 -10.95 -16.75 -14.55
N ILE A 190 -10.96 -15.50 -14.07
CA ILE A 190 -10.49 -15.15 -12.72
C ILE A 190 -11.66 -14.58 -11.93
N GLN A 191 -12.25 -15.42 -11.11
CA GLN A 191 -13.38 -15.04 -10.26
C GLN A 191 -12.91 -14.52 -8.90
N ILE A 192 -13.57 -13.46 -8.40
CA ILE A 192 -13.36 -12.97 -7.03
C ILE A 192 -14.62 -13.27 -6.21
N LYS A 193 -14.44 -13.99 -5.10
CA LYS A 193 -15.48 -14.22 -4.08
C LYS A 193 -15.14 -13.43 -2.83
N SER A 194 -16.04 -12.54 -2.41
CA SER A 194 -15.92 -11.82 -1.16
C SER A 194 -16.69 -12.53 -0.05
N VAL A 195 -16.02 -12.75 1.08
CA VAL A 195 -16.58 -13.33 2.32
C VAL A 195 -16.49 -12.28 3.42
N ARG A 196 -17.48 -12.25 4.28
CA ARG A 196 -17.52 -11.38 5.46
C ARG A 196 -17.56 -12.24 6.71
N ASP A 197 -16.58 -12.02 7.59
CA ASP A 197 -16.41 -12.75 8.86
C ASP A 197 -15.73 -11.82 9.87
N ASP A 198 -16.39 -11.55 10.97
CA ASP A 198 -15.92 -10.61 11.99
C ASP A 198 -14.61 -11.03 12.66
N SER A 199 -14.23 -12.28 12.60
CA SER A 199 -12.94 -12.79 13.09
C SER A 199 -11.77 -12.44 12.17
N SER A 200 -12.03 -12.04 10.90
CA SER A 200 -10.99 -11.80 9.89
C SER A 200 -10.64 -10.31 9.78
N ILE A 201 -9.35 -10.02 9.88
CA ILE A 201 -8.81 -8.67 9.58
C ILE A 201 -8.68 -8.49 8.07
N GLY A 202 -8.19 -9.52 7.38
CA GLY A 202 -8.03 -9.56 5.94
C GLY A 202 -7.27 -10.81 5.50
N LYS A 203 -7.96 -11.74 4.88
CA LYS A 203 -7.39 -12.95 4.29
C LYS A 203 -7.59 -12.94 2.78
N HIS A 204 -6.58 -13.33 2.03
CA HIS A 204 -6.62 -13.43 0.58
C HIS A 204 -6.08 -14.80 0.18
N GLU A 205 -6.90 -15.54 -0.55
CA GLU A 205 -6.60 -16.89 -1.02
C GLU A 205 -6.65 -16.88 -2.55
N VAL A 206 -5.62 -17.41 -3.20
CA VAL A 206 -5.59 -17.59 -4.65
C VAL A 206 -5.55 -19.09 -4.93
N ILE A 207 -6.53 -19.58 -5.64
CA ILE A 207 -6.74 -20.99 -5.96
C ILE A 207 -6.53 -21.16 -7.46
N PHE A 208 -5.57 -21.98 -7.84
CA PHE A 208 -5.32 -22.41 -9.21
C PHE A 208 -5.96 -23.79 -9.37
N ASN A 209 -6.98 -23.88 -10.22
CA ASN A 209 -7.73 -25.10 -10.48
C ASN A 209 -7.16 -25.80 -11.71
N PHE A 210 -6.94 -27.11 -11.61
CA PHE A 210 -6.46 -28.01 -12.67
C PHE A 210 -7.47 -29.13 -12.95
N GLY A 211 -8.76 -28.84 -12.89
CA GLY A 211 -9.85 -29.77 -13.13
C GLY A 211 -10.20 -30.60 -11.89
N LYS A 212 -9.42 -31.62 -11.57
CA LYS A 212 -9.68 -32.51 -10.41
C LYS A 212 -8.81 -32.24 -9.20
N GLU A 213 -7.94 -31.28 -9.27
CA GLU A 213 -7.03 -30.88 -8.18
C GLU A 213 -6.84 -29.36 -8.19
N GLU A 214 -6.46 -28.81 -7.07
CA GLU A 214 -6.24 -27.38 -6.91
C GLU A 214 -4.97 -27.10 -6.11
N ILE A 215 -4.33 -25.96 -6.42
CA ILE A 215 -3.26 -25.40 -5.61
C ILE A 215 -3.78 -24.14 -4.95
N LEU A 216 -3.76 -24.08 -3.62
CA LEU A 216 -4.17 -22.94 -2.85
C LEU A 216 -2.95 -22.26 -2.21
N VAL A 217 -2.80 -20.96 -2.45
CA VAL A 217 -1.84 -20.11 -1.74
C VAL A 217 -2.58 -18.98 -1.02
N SER A 218 -2.12 -18.61 0.17
CA SER A 218 -2.90 -17.73 1.04
C SER A 218 -2.01 -16.76 1.81
N HIS A 219 -2.50 -15.53 1.98
CA HIS A 219 -2.00 -14.53 2.91
C HIS A 219 -3.09 -14.19 3.92
N ASN A 220 -2.75 -14.15 5.22
CA ASN A 220 -3.66 -13.81 6.29
C ASN A 220 -3.06 -12.72 7.20
N ALA A 221 -3.71 -11.57 7.29
CA ALA A 221 -3.34 -10.50 8.21
C ALA A 221 -3.86 -10.83 9.63
N LEU A 222 -2.96 -10.97 10.59
CA LEU A 222 -3.29 -11.28 11.99
C LEU A 222 -3.45 -10.01 12.84
N SER A 223 -2.91 -8.88 12.41
CA SER A 223 -3.04 -7.55 13.03
C SER A 223 -3.07 -6.47 11.97
N ARG A 224 -3.73 -5.35 12.26
CA ARG A 224 -3.66 -4.13 11.43
C ARG A 224 -2.32 -3.40 11.58
N ASP A 225 -1.53 -3.73 12.58
CA ASP A 225 -0.23 -3.11 12.83
C ASP A 225 0.77 -3.39 11.69
N ILE A 226 0.55 -4.47 10.91
CA ILE A 226 1.33 -4.77 9.69
C ILE A 226 1.43 -3.58 8.71
N PHE A 227 0.40 -2.73 8.63
CA PHE A 227 0.42 -1.56 7.75
C PHE A 227 1.30 -0.44 8.33
N GLY A 228 1.25 -0.24 9.64
CA GLY A 228 2.13 0.70 10.34
C GLY A 228 3.59 0.27 10.31
N GLU A 229 3.84 -1.03 10.48
CA GLU A 229 5.17 -1.62 10.33
C GLU A 229 5.70 -1.47 8.90
N GLY A 230 4.86 -1.73 7.90
CA GLY A 230 5.24 -1.57 6.50
C GLY A 230 5.57 -0.12 6.12
N ALA A 231 4.96 0.86 6.78
CA ALA A 231 5.29 2.27 6.58
C ALA A 231 6.76 2.60 6.91
N ARG A 232 7.46 1.77 7.71
CA ARG A 232 8.90 1.92 8.00
C ARG A 232 9.76 1.85 6.75
N LEU A 233 9.32 1.14 5.71
CA LEU A 233 10.03 1.06 4.43
C LEU A 233 10.17 2.42 3.75
N SER A 234 9.36 3.41 4.14
CA SER A 234 9.49 4.79 3.64
C SER A 234 10.89 5.36 3.79
N ILE A 235 11.65 4.93 4.81
CA ILE A 235 13.01 5.42 5.07
C ILE A 235 13.95 5.19 3.88
N PHE A 236 13.74 4.14 3.12
CA PHE A 236 14.56 3.80 1.96
C PHE A 236 14.39 4.78 0.79
N LEU A 237 13.28 5.54 0.74
CA LEU A 237 13.08 6.57 -0.28
C LEU A 237 14.19 7.64 -0.26
N LYS A 238 14.84 7.87 0.89
CA LYS A 238 15.92 8.86 1.02
C LYS A 238 17.13 8.59 0.10
N SER A 239 17.39 7.32 -0.19
CA SER A 239 18.51 6.87 -1.03
C SER A 239 18.09 6.60 -2.46
N LYS A 240 16.80 6.74 -2.81
CA LYS A 240 16.29 6.43 -4.14
C LYS A 240 16.31 7.63 -5.07
N ASN A 241 16.57 7.37 -6.33
CA ASN A 241 16.41 8.35 -7.40
C ASN A 241 14.92 8.65 -7.66
N PRO A 242 14.60 9.81 -8.26
CA PRO A 242 13.25 10.11 -8.73
C PRO A 242 12.70 8.98 -9.61
N SER A 243 11.62 8.36 -9.17
CA SER A 243 10.88 7.28 -9.84
C SER A 243 9.64 6.93 -9.04
N ILE A 244 8.77 6.06 -9.59
CA ILE A 244 7.71 5.39 -8.83
C ILE A 244 8.21 4.01 -8.43
N TYR A 245 8.12 3.71 -7.16
CA TYR A 245 8.45 2.44 -6.52
C TYR A 245 7.19 1.79 -5.97
N SER A 246 7.20 0.48 -5.89
CA SER A 246 6.20 -0.35 -5.21
C SER A 246 6.76 -0.93 -3.90
N MET A 247 5.93 -1.57 -3.11
CA MET A 247 6.37 -2.26 -1.89
C MET A 247 7.31 -3.44 -2.21
N GLU A 248 7.16 -4.05 -3.38
CA GLU A 248 7.98 -5.16 -3.86
C GLU A 248 9.44 -4.75 -4.07
N ASP A 249 9.67 -3.50 -4.49
CA ASP A 249 11.03 -2.96 -4.74
C ASP A 249 11.86 -2.80 -3.45
N PHE A 250 11.21 -2.88 -2.28
CA PHE A 250 11.86 -2.72 -0.99
C PHE A 250 11.96 -4.03 -0.17
N LEU A 251 11.53 -5.16 -0.71
CA LEU A 251 11.56 -6.43 0.02
C LEU A 251 12.96 -6.91 0.40
N GLU A 252 13.98 -6.49 -0.33
CA GLU A 252 15.36 -6.91 -0.14
C GLU A 252 16.23 -5.86 0.58
N GLU A 253 15.66 -4.71 0.91
CA GLU A 253 16.38 -3.58 1.51
C GLU A 253 16.57 -3.70 3.04
N GLU A 254 16.00 -4.71 3.68
CA GLU A 254 16.08 -4.94 5.13
C GLU A 254 17.22 -5.84 5.59
N ASN A 255 18.14 -6.19 4.71
CA ASN A 255 19.31 -7.01 5.04
C ASN A 255 20.49 -6.17 5.54
#